data_62d7f583c0c39afc14065648f29c03b4
#
_entry.id   62d7f583c0c39afc14065648f29c03b4
#
_cell.length_a   1.000
_cell.length_b   1.000
_cell.length_c   1.000
_cell.angle_alpha   90.00
_cell.angle_beta   90.00
_cell.angle_gamma   90.00
#
_symmetry.space_group_name_H-M   'P 1'
#
loop_
_entity.id
_entity.type
_entity.pdbx_description
1 polymer ?
#
loop_
_entity_poly.entity_id
_entity_poly.type
_entity_poly.pdbx_seq_one_letter_code
_entity_poly.pdbx_strand_id
1 'polypeptide(L)'
;DIPAGCESTTDFGKPVAAAGLILQTVLPELKATNKTAITPFTHLAAKYAEQKGYNKANIEAALTQIADLFNLPALNETTPVNAAGDLSNATTTEQQYAVMNAAIAQLAGKIGDISAKLNALSVEINAKNGQLQSSGAAADKIDLADVLAAAKKVVESNKLNRLDKGIGSILAVQLEVAQKNTDLTTAAPASGAGLSDLAK
;
A
#
# COMPACT_ATOMS: atom_id res chain seq x y z
N ASP A 1 16.38 -0.40 -14.49
CA ASP A 1 16.11 -1.61 -13.69
C ASP A 1 15.07 -1.27 -12.67
N ILE A 2 13.84 -1.71 -12.88
CA ILE A 2 12.83 -1.69 -11.83
C ILE A 2 13.19 -2.84 -10.90
N PRO A 3 13.59 -2.57 -9.66
CA PRO A 3 13.86 -3.64 -8.71
C PRO A 3 12.63 -4.53 -8.64
N ALA A 4 12.84 -5.82 -8.50
CA ALA A 4 11.85 -6.88 -8.44
C ALA A 4 10.70 -6.58 -7.46
N GLY A 5 9.78 -5.75 -7.86
CA GLY A 5 8.61 -5.32 -7.07
C GLY A 5 7.31 -5.36 -7.85
N CYS A 6 7.40 -5.61 -9.16
CA CYS A 6 6.22 -5.88 -9.97
C CYS A 6 6.03 -7.39 -10.04
N GLU A 7 5.22 -7.91 -9.15
CA GLU A 7 4.92 -9.31 -9.05
C GLU A 7 3.89 -9.73 -10.10
N SER A 8 4.03 -10.96 -10.61
CA SER A 8 2.99 -11.57 -11.43
C SER A 8 1.69 -11.69 -10.64
N THR A 9 0.58 -11.40 -11.26
CA THR A 9 -0.76 -11.56 -10.67
C THR A 9 -1.13 -13.03 -10.43
N THR A 10 -0.43 -13.95 -11.08
CA THR A 10 -0.68 -15.39 -11.00
C THR A 10 0.43 -16.15 -10.27
N ASP A 11 1.65 -15.63 -10.28
CA ASP A 11 2.83 -16.27 -9.72
C ASP A 11 3.62 -15.28 -8.86
N PHE A 12 3.41 -15.29 -7.55
CA PHE A 12 4.18 -14.50 -6.62
C PHE A 12 5.68 -14.84 -6.70
N GLY A 13 6.53 -13.82 -6.74
CA GLY A 13 7.98 -13.96 -6.87
C GLY A 13 8.49 -13.98 -8.32
N LYS A 14 7.62 -13.96 -9.31
CA LYS A 14 8.03 -13.80 -10.71
C LYS A 14 7.88 -12.34 -11.15
N PRO A 15 8.93 -11.71 -11.67
CA PRO A 15 8.86 -10.34 -12.15
C PRO A 15 7.93 -10.24 -13.35
N VAL A 16 7.14 -9.17 -13.40
CA VAL A 16 6.29 -8.80 -14.53
C VAL A 16 6.93 -7.63 -15.26
N ALA A 17 6.83 -7.63 -16.59
CA ALA A 17 7.18 -6.46 -17.35
C ALA A 17 6.30 -5.28 -16.93
N ALA A 18 6.91 -4.23 -16.39
CA ALA A 18 6.24 -3.01 -15.99
C ALA A 18 6.27 -1.95 -17.09
N ALA A 19 6.17 -2.38 -18.35
CA ALA A 19 6.15 -1.46 -19.48
C ALA A 19 4.99 -0.48 -19.34
N GLY A 20 5.29 0.81 -19.32
CA GLY A 20 4.29 1.87 -19.16
C GLY A 20 3.89 2.20 -17.72
N LEU A 21 4.40 1.49 -16.71
CA LEU A 21 4.18 1.86 -15.32
C LEU A 21 5.00 3.11 -14.96
N ILE A 22 4.30 4.19 -14.62
CA ILE A 22 4.91 5.41 -14.13
C ILE A 22 4.51 5.58 -12.67
N LEU A 23 5.49 5.46 -11.77
CA LEU A 23 5.32 5.78 -10.36
C LEU A 23 5.89 7.17 -10.07
N GLN A 24 5.24 7.87 -9.17
CA GLN A 24 5.62 9.22 -8.73
C GLN A 24 5.76 9.25 -7.22
N THR A 25 6.52 10.22 -6.74
CA THR A 25 6.56 10.57 -5.33
C THR A 25 6.58 12.09 -5.21
N VAL A 26 6.24 12.59 -4.03
CA VAL A 26 6.29 14.00 -3.67
C VAL A 26 7.15 14.18 -2.44
N LEU A 27 7.86 15.30 -2.41
CA LEU A 27 8.67 15.71 -1.28
C LEU A 27 8.13 17.01 -0.74
N PRO A 28 7.85 17.10 0.57
CA PRO A 28 7.38 18.34 1.19
C PRO A 28 8.46 19.43 1.19
N GLU A 29 9.72 19.01 1.11
CA GLU A 29 10.88 19.91 1.12
C GLU A 29 12.05 19.29 0.34
N LEU A 30 12.74 20.11 -0.45
CA LEU A 30 13.97 19.70 -1.13
C LEU A 30 15.17 19.99 -0.22
N LYS A 31 15.94 18.95 0.09
CA LYS A 31 17.21 19.03 0.85
C LYS A 31 18.37 18.69 -0.07
N ALA A 32 19.59 19.01 0.33
CA ALA A 32 20.80 18.69 -0.44
C ALA A 32 20.93 17.19 -0.75
N THR A 33 20.44 16.34 0.17
CA THR A 33 20.35 14.89 -0.03
C THR A 33 18.95 14.44 0.41
N ASN A 34 18.11 14.07 -0.56
CA ASN A 34 16.84 13.44 -0.28
C ASN A 34 16.96 11.94 -0.60
N LYS A 35 16.59 11.12 0.38
CA LYS A 35 16.27 9.72 0.14
C LYS A 35 14.75 9.59 0.25
N THR A 36 14.12 9.09 -0.79
CA THR A 36 12.68 8.84 -0.76
C THR A 36 12.36 7.57 -1.53
N ALA A 37 11.35 6.87 -1.07
CA ALA A 37 10.83 5.72 -1.76
C ALA A 37 9.96 6.15 -2.94
N ILE A 38 9.98 5.38 -4.02
CA ILE A 38 9.01 5.47 -5.12
C ILE A 38 8.27 4.14 -5.16
N THR A 39 7.04 4.15 -4.69
CA THR A 39 6.20 2.96 -4.52
C THR A 39 4.78 3.23 -5.00
N PRO A 40 3.93 2.21 -5.16
CA PRO A 40 2.50 2.39 -5.39
C PRO A 40 1.86 3.38 -4.41
N PHE A 41 2.16 3.32 -3.13
CA PHE A 41 1.53 4.18 -2.13
C PHE A 41 2.06 5.61 -2.16
N THR A 42 3.36 5.84 -2.44
CA THR A 42 3.86 7.20 -2.67
C THR A 42 3.28 7.81 -3.95
N HIS A 43 2.96 6.98 -4.95
CA HIS A 43 2.25 7.43 -6.15
C HIS A 43 0.81 7.86 -5.83
N LEU A 44 0.07 7.08 -5.02
CA LEU A 44 -1.27 7.48 -4.57
C LEU A 44 -1.24 8.79 -3.78
N ALA A 45 -0.26 8.96 -2.88
CA ALA A 45 -0.07 10.21 -2.14
C ALA A 45 0.25 11.40 -3.07
N ALA A 46 1.10 11.18 -4.09
CA ALA A 46 1.39 12.21 -5.09
C ALA A 46 0.13 12.64 -5.85
N LYS A 47 -0.70 11.67 -6.25
CA LYS A 47 -1.97 11.94 -6.94
C LYS A 47 -2.98 12.65 -6.04
N TYR A 48 -3.03 12.33 -4.76
CA TYR A 48 -3.89 13.02 -3.81
C TYR A 48 -3.41 14.44 -3.53
N ALA A 49 -2.08 14.65 -3.36
CA ALA A 49 -1.48 15.99 -3.22
C ALA A 49 -1.73 16.86 -4.47
N GLU A 50 -1.66 16.27 -5.67
CA GLU A 50 -1.95 16.95 -6.93
C GLU A 50 -3.36 17.57 -6.93
N GLN A 51 -4.35 16.80 -6.49
CA GLN A 51 -5.73 17.29 -6.37
C GLN A 51 -5.89 18.46 -5.39
N LYS A 52 -5.11 18.44 -4.29
CA LYS A 52 -5.16 19.49 -3.26
C LYS A 52 -4.32 20.72 -3.60
N GLY A 53 -3.51 20.64 -4.64
CA GLY A 53 -2.51 21.62 -4.99
C GLY A 53 -1.18 21.40 -4.27
N TYR A 54 -0.08 21.43 -5.03
CA TYR A 54 1.26 21.17 -4.50
C TYR A 54 1.76 22.33 -3.63
N ASN A 55 1.71 22.12 -2.31
CA ASN A 55 2.43 22.90 -1.33
C ASN A 55 2.88 21.97 -0.19
N LYS A 56 3.78 22.45 0.66
CA LYS A 56 4.35 21.63 1.74
C LYS A 56 3.28 20.97 2.61
N ALA A 57 2.32 21.74 3.09
CA ALA A 57 1.27 21.23 3.99
C ALA A 57 0.38 20.16 3.32
N ASN A 58 -0.01 20.39 2.07
CA ASN A 58 -0.82 19.42 1.32
C ASN A 58 -0.05 18.14 1.00
N ILE A 59 1.25 18.24 0.72
CA ILE A 59 2.11 17.08 0.49
C ILE A 59 2.27 16.26 1.77
N GLU A 60 2.57 16.89 2.89
CA GLU A 60 2.67 16.22 4.20
C GLU A 60 1.34 15.55 4.57
N ALA A 61 0.23 16.28 4.42
CA ALA A 61 -1.10 15.73 4.66
C ALA A 61 -1.43 14.53 3.76
N ALA A 62 -1.07 14.58 2.47
CA ALA A 62 -1.32 13.49 1.54
C ALA A 62 -0.50 12.24 1.88
N LEU A 63 0.78 12.41 2.21
CA LEU A 63 1.63 11.30 2.64
C LEU A 63 1.09 10.62 3.89
N THR A 64 0.68 11.42 4.89
CA THR A 64 0.07 10.93 6.12
C THR A 64 -1.27 10.24 5.84
N GLN A 65 -2.15 10.89 5.07
CA GLN A 65 -3.49 10.35 4.77
C GLN A 65 -3.43 8.97 4.09
N ILE A 66 -2.52 8.79 3.13
CA ILE A 66 -2.37 7.50 2.44
C ILE A 66 -1.70 6.47 3.36
N ALA A 67 -0.74 6.86 4.18
CA ALA A 67 -0.15 5.98 5.17
C ALA A 67 -1.21 5.46 6.16
N ASP A 68 -2.01 6.35 6.70
CA ASP A 68 -3.07 6.03 7.66
C ASP A 68 -4.17 5.16 7.03
N LEU A 69 -4.59 5.48 5.79
CA LEU A 69 -5.62 4.72 5.08
C LEU A 69 -5.27 3.24 4.94
N PHE A 70 -4.00 2.92 4.72
CA PHE A 70 -3.53 1.56 4.54
C PHE A 70 -2.75 1.00 5.74
N ASN A 71 -2.75 1.72 6.86
CA ASN A 71 -1.99 1.39 8.07
C ASN A 71 -0.50 1.09 7.76
N LEU A 72 0.12 2.00 7.04
CA LEU A 72 1.51 1.92 6.60
C LEU A 72 2.41 2.84 7.43
N PRO A 73 3.72 2.57 7.46
CA PRO A 73 4.69 3.50 8.03
C PRO A 73 4.80 4.78 7.18
N ALA A 74 5.60 5.72 7.62
CA ALA A 74 5.93 6.94 6.86
C ALA A 74 6.43 6.57 5.45
N LEU A 75 5.64 6.90 4.43
CA LEU A 75 5.81 6.38 3.06
C LEU A 75 7.12 6.81 2.41
N ASN A 76 7.56 8.02 2.68
CA ASN A 76 8.76 8.63 2.10
C ASN A 76 10.04 8.36 2.90
N GLU A 77 9.92 7.82 4.12
CA GLU A 77 11.06 7.57 5.01
C GLU A 77 11.40 6.08 5.11
N THR A 78 10.43 5.20 4.82
CA THR A 78 10.62 3.76 4.91
C THR A 78 11.26 3.22 3.64
N THR A 79 12.35 2.51 3.78
CA THR A 79 13.04 1.87 2.64
C THR A 79 12.22 0.68 2.14
N PRO A 80 11.84 0.65 0.85
CA PRO A 80 11.17 -0.51 0.28
C PRO A 80 12.12 -1.72 0.27
N VAL A 81 11.60 -2.86 0.69
CA VAL A 81 12.29 -4.16 0.57
C VAL A 81 11.50 -5.06 -0.39
N ASN A 82 12.18 -6.04 -0.98
CA ASN A 82 11.53 -6.96 -1.91
C ASN A 82 10.76 -8.03 -1.14
N ALA A 83 9.42 -8.03 -1.26
CA ALA A 83 8.55 -9.00 -0.59
C ALA A 83 8.80 -10.46 -1.01
N ALA A 84 9.36 -10.70 -2.20
CA ALA A 84 9.72 -12.02 -2.70
C ALA A 84 11.15 -12.45 -2.30
N GLY A 85 11.93 -11.53 -1.71
CA GLY A 85 13.31 -11.75 -1.32
C GLY A 85 13.47 -12.31 0.09
N ASP A 86 14.72 -12.27 0.56
CA ASP A 86 15.05 -12.57 1.95
C ASP A 86 14.72 -11.38 2.85
N LEU A 87 13.68 -11.51 3.65
CA LEU A 87 13.20 -10.48 4.56
C LEU A 87 13.72 -10.66 6.00
N SER A 88 14.62 -11.61 6.26
CA SER A 88 15.09 -11.93 7.60
C SER A 88 15.77 -10.76 8.33
N ASN A 89 16.35 -9.83 7.58
CA ASN A 89 17.01 -8.63 8.11
C ASN A 89 16.11 -7.37 8.05
N ALA A 90 14.93 -7.47 7.49
CA ALA A 90 13.99 -6.37 7.42
C ALA A 90 13.19 -6.25 8.73
N THR A 91 12.94 -5.03 9.16
CA THR A 91 12.05 -4.77 10.29
C THR A 91 10.62 -5.19 9.95
N THR A 92 9.79 -5.47 10.95
CA THR A 92 8.36 -5.78 10.74
C THR A 92 7.65 -4.69 9.92
N THR A 93 7.99 -3.44 10.13
CA THR A 93 7.45 -2.30 9.40
C THR A 93 7.83 -2.31 7.92
N GLU A 94 9.09 -2.60 7.60
CA GLU A 94 9.55 -2.73 6.21
C GLU A 94 8.93 -3.96 5.54
N GLN A 95 8.78 -5.05 6.26
CA GLN A 95 8.10 -6.25 5.77
C GLN A 95 6.63 -5.98 5.46
N GLN A 96 5.91 -5.30 6.36
CA GLN A 96 4.51 -4.90 6.14
C GLN A 96 4.40 -4.01 4.90
N TYR A 97 5.27 -3.02 4.77
CA TYR A 97 5.28 -2.13 3.61
C TYR A 97 5.55 -2.89 2.31
N ALA A 98 6.49 -3.85 2.33
CA ALA A 98 6.78 -4.71 1.17
C ALA A 98 5.57 -5.55 0.76
N VAL A 99 4.92 -6.19 1.72
CA VAL A 99 3.71 -7.01 1.48
C VAL A 99 2.59 -6.18 0.88
N MET A 100 2.34 -4.99 1.41
CA MET A 100 1.32 -4.09 0.90
C MET A 100 1.64 -3.58 -0.51
N ASN A 101 2.90 -3.25 -0.82
CA ASN A 101 3.32 -2.90 -2.18
C ASN A 101 3.06 -4.07 -3.16
N ALA A 102 3.40 -5.29 -2.79
CA ALA A 102 3.14 -6.48 -3.59
C ALA A 102 1.64 -6.75 -3.76
N ALA A 103 0.82 -6.41 -2.76
CA ALA A 103 -0.63 -6.56 -2.81
C ALA A 103 -1.27 -5.80 -3.97
N ILE A 104 -0.75 -4.62 -4.33
CA ILE A 104 -1.27 -3.85 -5.47
C ILE A 104 -1.14 -4.66 -6.78
N ALA A 105 -0.03 -5.36 -6.97
CA ALA A 105 0.13 -6.26 -8.12
C ALA A 105 -0.83 -7.47 -8.05
N GLN A 106 -1.08 -7.98 -6.83
CA GLN A 106 -1.95 -9.13 -6.60
C GLN A 106 -3.45 -8.81 -6.65
N LEU A 107 -3.85 -7.56 -6.81
CA LEU A 107 -5.25 -7.17 -7.09
C LEU A 107 -5.77 -7.70 -8.44
N ALA A 108 -5.22 -8.80 -8.92
CA ALA A 108 -5.54 -9.42 -10.18
C ALA A 108 -7.04 -9.77 -10.29
N GLY A 109 -7.57 -9.58 -11.48
CA GLY A 109 -8.92 -9.99 -11.83
C GLY A 109 -10.00 -8.92 -11.60
N LYS A 110 -9.75 -7.85 -10.83
CA LYS A 110 -10.72 -6.76 -10.70
C LYS A 110 -10.56 -5.69 -11.79
N ILE A 111 -9.35 -5.27 -12.03
CA ILE A 111 -9.05 -4.18 -12.98
C ILE A 111 -7.70 -4.48 -13.62
N GLY A 112 -7.58 -4.39 -14.89
CA GLY A 112 -6.40 -4.55 -15.74
C GLY A 112 -5.01 -4.70 -15.07
N ASP A 113 -4.03 -4.02 -15.61
CA ASP A 113 -2.64 -4.03 -15.11
C ASP A 113 -2.44 -3.15 -13.85
N ILE A 114 -1.21 -3.08 -13.35
CA ILE A 114 -0.87 -2.28 -12.15
C ILE A 114 -1.21 -0.79 -12.35
N SER A 115 -0.97 -0.26 -13.54
CA SER A 115 -1.26 1.15 -13.85
C SER A 115 -2.77 1.44 -13.77
N ALA A 116 -3.59 0.54 -14.33
CA ALA A 116 -5.05 0.65 -14.25
C ALA A 116 -5.55 0.56 -12.81
N LYS A 117 -4.98 -0.33 -11.99
CA LYS A 117 -5.33 -0.47 -10.57
C LYS A 117 -4.96 0.78 -9.76
N LEU A 118 -3.77 1.32 -9.97
CA LEU A 118 -3.32 2.55 -9.30
C LEU A 118 -4.18 3.75 -9.72
N ASN A 119 -4.54 3.83 -11.00
CA ASN A 119 -5.44 4.87 -11.46
C ASN A 119 -6.83 4.74 -10.83
N ALA A 120 -7.41 3.55 -10.77
CA ALA A 120 -8.70 3.31 -10.14
C ALA A 120 -8.67 3.69 -8.64
N LEU A 121 -7.65 3.27 -7.89
CA LEU A 121 -7.46 3.65 -6.50
C LEU A 121 -7.32 5.17 -6.34
N SER A 122 -6.52 5.83 -7.20
CA SER A 122 -6.35 7.29 -7.16
C SER A 122 -7.68 8.01 -7.38
N VAL A 123 -8.47 7.57 -8.36
CA VAL A 123 -9.78 8.17 -8.66
C VAL A 123 -10.73 8.03 -7.47
N GLU A 124 -10.83 6.84 -6.86
CA GLU A 124 -11.70 6.62 -5.70
C GLU A 124 -11.25 7.42 -4.48
N ILE A 125 -9.95 7.40 -4.16
CA ILE A 125 -9.38 8.16 -3.04
C ILE A 125 -9.62 9.66 -3.23
N ASN A 126 -9.40 10.18 -4.42
CA ASN A 126 -9.62 11.58 -4.75
C ASN A 126 -11.10 11.96 -4.65
N ALA A 127 -11.99 11.13 -5.20
CA ALA A 127 -13.44 11.37 -5.15
C ALA A 127 -14.00 11.32 -3.71
N LYS A 128 -13.35 10.60 -2.82
CA LYS A 128 -13.73 10.40 -1.41
C LYS A 128 -12.90 11.22 -0.43
N ASN A 129 -12.21 12.24 -0.92
CA ASN A 129 -11.42 13.16 -0.10
C ASN A 129 -10.36 12.46 0.78
N GLY A 130 -9.60 11.56 0.18
CA GLY A 130 -8.54 10.80 0.86
C GLY A 130 -9.02 9.53 1.55
N GLN A 131 -10.27 9.15 1.36
CA GLN A 131 -10.85 7.93 1.93
C GLN A 131 -11.05 6.85 0.86
N LEU A 132 -11.25 5.63 1.29
CA LEU A 132 -11.60 4.50 0.46
C LEU A 132 -12.75 3.74 1.12
N GLN A 133 -13.65 3.16 0.33
CA GLN A 133 -14.66 2.28 0.87
C GLN A 133 -14.01 1.09 1.57
N SER A 134 -14.53 0.69 2.73
CA SER A 134 -13.95 -0.41 3.49
C SER A 134 -14.14 -1.76 2.80
N SER A 135 -15.36 -2.03 2.35
CA SER A 135 -15.70 -3.26 1.60
C SER A 135 -16.95 -3.09 0.77
N GLY A 136 -17.25 -4.07 -0.08
CA GLY A 136 -18.49 -4.10 -0.87
C GLY A 136 -18.50 -3.15 -2.06
N ALA A 137 -17.34 -2.74 -2.54
CA ALA A 137 -17.24 -1.95 -3.76
C ALA A 137 -17.75 -2.73 -4.99
N ALA A 138 -18.28 -2.01 -5.99
CA ALA A 138 -18.67 -2.60 -7.27
C ALA A 138 -17.49 -3.32 -7.94
N ALA A 139 -17.80 -4.23 -8.86
CA ALA A 139 -16.79 -5.11 -9.47
C ALA A 139 -15.70 -4.36 -10.26
N ASP A 140 -16.00 -3.15 -10.73
CA ASP A 140 -15.09 -2.26 -11.44
C ASP A 140 -14.29 -1.32 -10.52
N LYS A 141 -14.46 -1.46 -9.20
CA LYS A 141 -13.81 -0.64 -8.16
C LYS A 141 -13.00 -1.49 -7.21
N ILE A 142 -12.07 -0.84 -6.54
CA ILE A 142 -11.21 -1.45 -5.51
C ILE A 142 -11.57 -0.80 -4.17
N ASP A 143 -11.81 -1.63 -3.16
CA ASP A 143 -11.98 -1.20 -1.78
C ASP A 143 -10.80 -1.64 -0.88
N LEU A 144 -10.82 -1.24 0.37
CA LEU A 144 -9.77 -1.59 1.32
C LEU A 144 -9.68 -3.10 1.57
N ALA A 145 -10.83 -3.79 1.63
CA ALA A 145 -10.85 -5.23 1.83
C ALA A 145 -10.20 -5.99 0.67
N ASP A 146 -10.31 -5.50 -0.56
CA ASP A 146 -9.63 -6.06 -1.72
C ASP A 146 -8.11 -5.99 -1.57
N VAL A 147 -7.59 -4.81 -1.17
CA VAL A 147 -6.15 -4.61 -0.95
C VAL A 147 -5.64 -5.51 0.17
N LEU A 148 -6.36 -5.58 1.29
CA LEU A 148 -5.99 -6.44 2.42
C LEU A 148 -6.07 -7.93 2.08
N ALA A 149 -7.07 -8.34 1.30
CA ALA A 149 -7.18 -9.73 0.82
C ALA A 149 -6.02 -10.09 -0.13
N ALA A 150 -5.61 -9.15 -0.98
CA ALA A 150 -4.43 -9.34 -1.83
C ALA A 150 -3.14 -9.41 -0.99
N ALA A 151 -2.99 -8.56 0.03
CA ALA A 151 -1.86 -8.61 0.97
C ALA A 151 -1.79 -9.96 1.71
N LYS A 152 -2.93 -10.47 2.17
CA LYS A 152 -3.01 -11.80 2.79
C LYS A 152 -2.54 -12.89 1.83
N LYS A 153 -2.94 -12.86 0.56
CA LYS A 153 -2.46 -13.80 -0.46
C LYS A 153 -0.94 -13.72 -0.66
N VAL A 154 -0.36 -12.51 -0.63
CA VAL A 154 1.10 -12.34 -0.69
C VAL A 154 1.78 -13.07 0.47
N VAL A 155 1.28 -12.91 1.70
CA VAL A 155 1.82 -13.59 2.88
C VAL A 155 1.70 -15.10 2.76
N GLU A 156 0.53 -15.61 2.35
CA GLU A 156 0.28 -17.04 2.17
C GLU A 156 1.12 -17.68 1.06
N SER A 157 1.43 -16.90 0.02
CA SER A 157 2.24 -17.33 -1.13
C SER A 157 3.75 -17.23 -0.87
N ASN A 158 4.17 -16.58 0.20
CA ASN A 158 5.58 -16.42 0.53
C ASN A 158 6.19 -17.74 1.00
N LYS A 159 6.75 -18.49 0.04
CA LYS A 159 7.35 -19.82 0.26
C LYS A 159 8.61 -19.78 1.12
N LEU A 160 9.21 -18.62 1.32
CA LEU A 160 10.45 -18.47 2.08
C LEU A 160 10.20 -18.44 3.60
N ASN A 161 8.95 -18.32 4.02
CA ASN A 161 8.52 -18.38 5.42
C ASN A 161 9.33 -17.45 6.37
N ARG A 162 9.80 -16.32 5.83
CA ARG A 162 10.71 -15.37 6.50
C ARG A 162 10.01 -14.09 6.92
N LEU A 163 8.72 -13.99 6.68
CA LEU A 163 7.89 -12.91 7.20
C LEU A 163 7.69 -13.11 8.71
N ASP A 164 7.68 -12.01 9.43
CA ASP A 164 7.24 -12.01 10.82
C ASP A 164 5.84 -12.64 10.92
N LYS A 165 5.68 -13.61 11.81
CA LYS A 165 4.41 -14.34 11.99
C LYS A 165 3.26 -13.40 12.37
N GLY A 166 3.55 -12.26 12.99
CA GLY A 166 2.57 -11.23 13.34
C GLY A 166 1.92 -10.56 12.14
N ILE A 167 2.62 -10.41 11.01
CA ILE A 167 2.09 -9.70 9.83
C ILE A 167 0.81 -10.36 9.30
N GLY A 168 0.82 -11.68 9.16
CA GLY A 168 -0.36 -12.43 8.72
C GLY A 168 -1.56 -12.26 9.64
N SER A 169 -1.33 -12.27 10.95
CA SER A 169 -2.39 -12.07 11.96
C SER A 169 -2.95 -10.65 11.91
N ILE A 170 -2.10 -9.65 11.78
CA ILE A 170 -2.51 -8.25 11.67
C ILE A 170 -3.36 -8.03 10.42
N LEU A 171 -2.92 -8.50 9.27
CA LEU A 171 -3.67 -8.39 8.02
C LEU A 171 -5.02 -9.13 8.10
N ALA A 172 -5.07 -10.27 8.77
CA ALA A 172 -6.32 -11.00 8.96
C ALA A 172 -7.34 -10.21 9.79
N VAL A 173 -6.89 -9.59 10.89
CA VAL A 173 -7.74 -8.72 11.73
C VAL A 173 -8.20 -7.49 10.96
N GLN A 174 -7.29 -6.82 10.25
CA GLN A 174 -7.63 -5.65 9.45
C GLN A 174 -8.66 -5.99 8.35
N LEU A 175 -8.48 -7.13 7.68
CA LEU A 175 -9.40 -7.59 6.66
C LEU A 175 -10.79 -7.89 7.25
N GLU A 176 -10.86 -8.55 8.41
CA GLU A 176 -12.12 -8.83 9.09
C GLU A 176 -12.85 -7.54 9.47
N VAL A 177 -12.13 -6.55 9.98
CA VAL A 177 -12.69 -5.23 10.31
C VAL A 177 -13.20 -4.53 9.05
N ALA A 178 -12.41 -4.51 7.97
CA ALA A 178 -12.81 -3.90 6.71
C ALA A 178 -14.06 -4.56 6.12
N GLN A 179 -14.14 -5.89 6.16
CA GLN A 179 -15.28 -6.65 5.64
C GLN A 179 -16.58 -6.43 6.42
N LYS A 180 -16.50 -6.13 7.70
CA LYS A 180 -17.67 -5.83 8.55
C LYS A 180 -18.18 -4.39 8.36
N ASN A 181 -17.36 -3.51 7.80
CA ASN A 181 -17.69 -2.12 7.58
C ASN A 181 -17.84 -1.85 6.07
N THR A 182 -19.05 -1.57 5.61
CA THR A 182 -19.34 -1.24 4.21
C THR A 182 -19.27 0.26 3.93
N ASP A 183 -19.16 1.09 4.99
CA ASP A 183 -19.04 2.53 4.84
C ASP A 183 -17.62 2.94 4.42
N LEU A 184 -17.46 4.20 4.09
CA LEU A 184 -16.14 4.77 3.85
C LEU A 184 -15.28 4.63 5.11
N THR A 185 -14.03 4.25 4.96
CA THR A 185 -13.08 4.37 6.05
C THR A 185 -13.00 5.84 6.44
N THR A 186 -13.44 6.18 7.61
CA THR A 186 -12.90 7.33 8.31
C THR A 186 -11.43 7.01 8.54
N ALA A 187 -10.54 7.96 8.30
CA ALA A 187 -9.09 7.77 8.50
C ALA A 187 -8.84 6.79 9.65
N ALA A 188 -8.02 5.78 9.39
CA ALA A 188 -7.68 4.79 10.41
C ALA A 188 -7.35 5.52 11.72
N PRO A 189 -7.75 5.01 12.88
CA PRO A 189 -7.46 5.68 14.11
C PRO A 189 -5.99 6.04 14.14
N ALA A 190 -5.72 7.33 14.37
CA ALA A 190 -4.40 7.91 14.30
C ALA A 190 -3.38 6.94 14.88
N SER A 191 -2.38 6.64 14.13
CA SER A 191 -1.32 5.68 14.41
C SER A 191 -0.69 5.93 15.79
N GLY A 192 -1.31 5.37 16.80
CA GLY A 192 -0.77 5.30 18.15
C GLY A 192 -0.67 3.86 18.63
N ALA A 193 -1.44 2.97 18.02
CA ALA A 193 -1.33 1.55 18.24
C ALA A 193 -0.34 1.00 17.22
N GLY A 194 0.92 1.20 17.49
CA GLY A 194 1.97 0.42 16.82
C GLY A 194 1.67 -1.05 17.02
N LEU A 195 2.17 -1.89 16.12
CA LEU A 195 2.06 -3.36 16.17
C LEU A 195 2.40 -3.98 17.55
N SER A 196 3.08 -3.22 18.42
CA SER A 196 3.40 -3.57 19.80
C SER A 196 2.19 -3.69 20.73
N ASP A 197 1.06 -3.03 20.42
CA ASP A 197 -0.11 -3.02 21.31
C ASP A 197 -1.12 -4.13 21.00
N LEU A 198 -0.99 -4.79 19.85
CA LEU A 198 -1.80 -5.96 19.47
C LEU A 198 -1.15 -7.30 19.88
N ALA A 199 0.07 -7.27 20.41
CA ALA A 199 0.82 -8.46 20.85
C ALA A 199 0.76 -8.70 22.38
N LYS A 200 -0.17 -8.03 23.11
CA LYS A 200 -0.41 -8.28 24.53
C LYS A 200 -1.67 -9.11 24.74
#